data_4367ca250240eb3f8947a44b9e8eedf2
#
_entry.id   4367ca250240eb3f8947a44b9e8eedf2
#
_cell.length_a   1.000
_cell.length_b   1.000
_cell.length_c   1.000
_cell.angle_alpha   90.00
_cell.angle_beta   90.00
_cell.angle_gamma   90.00
#
_symmetry.space_group_name_H-M   'P 1'
#
loop_
_entity.id
_entity.type
_entity.pdbx_description
1 polymer ?
#
loop_
_entity_poly.entity_id
_entity_poly.type
_entity_poly.pdbx_seq_one_letter_code
_entity_poly.pdbx_strand_id
1 'polypeptide(L)'
;MARRGTLGKLLILAAAFCSVTVYAASEVADAVMQKDPARLKRLIATKADVNSAQPDGTTALHWAAYHGDAQAAAALIAAGANPSVRTDTGVTPLSLACEAGNANLVEQLLKAGADANQTLGNGETPLMMAARTGSVPVLKLLLDHGARVNEREKLRGTTALMWAAANSNTAAVRLLVSRGAQFNIRSGTTQPGRLPYLAPPGRERIQEFIDGTGLRGAAVDAPDTQAPGQADTPQTRAAAKERLEHEQSAAKSALARFEKPAKYAQKPTRQWGGLTPLQFAARQGDLETARALLEAGAKVNLTSEFGWTALLVATQNRYYQLGVYLLDHGADPNIANEGGWTPLYIAPDNRNIEGGDYPTRKPDMDHLEYIKHLLAAGANPNLRMHSSTETRTVFTNQWLNEEGATPYLRAAQSGDLVLMKLLLAHGADPTIPTDHKVTPLMVASGIGWVEGVTYEWSPQETYETVKFLLDQGADVNAQDTLDGRTALMGAAHKGRNDIVQLLVDRGADLALHDIGSRDSIHALAGATWQAIDYADGLVRVGVQSAIAHPETSALLRRLMKEKGLEPPPEGRTLASICVTPELCK
;
A
#
# COMPACT_ATOMS: atom_id res chain seq x y z
N MET A 1 -79.65 38.52 -47.54
CA MET A 1 -78.99 38.29 -48.84
C MET A 1 -77.55 37.89 -48.55
N ALA A 2 -77.27 36.64 -48.61
CA ALA A 2 -76.48 35.88 -49.59
C ALA A 2 -75.01 36.41 -49.76
N ARG A 3 -74.02 35.72 -49.35
CA ARG A 3 -73.40 34.57 -50.05
C ARG A 3 -72.29 33.91 -49.23
N ARG A 4 -72.24 32.59 -49.32
CA ARG A 4 -71.28 31.68 -48.81
C ARG A 4 -69.89 31.87 -49.50
N GLY A 5 -68.79 31.73 -48.75
CA GLY A 5 -67.42 31.55 -49.24
C GLY A 5 -66.71 30.54 -48.41
N THR A 6 -66.51 29.37 -48.98
CA THR A 6 -65.76 28.21 -48.47
C THR A 6 -64.27 28.50 -48.33
N LEU A 7 -63.73 28.39 -47.09
CA LEU A 7 -62.27 28.38 -46.88
C LEU A 7 -61.81 26.94 -46.75
N GLY A 8 -61.01 26.58 -47.73
CA GLY A 8 -60.28 25.28 -47.70
C GLY A 8 -59.26 25.19 -46.58
N LYS A 9 -59.31 24.11 -45.86
CA LYS A 9 -58.31 23.74 -44.88
C LYS A 9 -57.03 23.27 -45.58
N LEU A 10 -56.00 24.09 -45.51
CA LEU A 10 -54.60 23.65 -45.81
C LEU A 10 -54.04 22.97 -44.58
N LEU A 11 -53.93 21.64 -44.61
CA LEU A 11 -53.18 20.88 -43.64
C LEU A 11 -51.67 20.98 -44.03
N ILE A 12 -50.90 21.76 -43.26
CA ILE A 12 -49.45 21.73 -43.33
C ILE A 12 -48.99 20.58 -42.43
N LEU A 13 -48.60 19.45 -43.09
CA LEU A 13 -47.87 18.39 -42.41
C LEU A 13 -46.42 18.91 -42.20
N ALA A 14 -46.12 19.35 -40.99
CA ALA A 14 -44.73 19.54 -40.58
C ALA A 14 -44.13 18.15 -40.31
N ALA A 15 -43.45 17.61 -41.35
CA ALA A 15 -42.58 16.47 -41.18
C ALA A 15 -41.41 16.91 -40.30
N ALA A 16 -41.44 16.56 -38.99
CA ALA A 16 -40.30 16.63 -38.15
C ALA A 16 -39.26 15.63 -38.70
N PHE A 17 -38.29 16.12 -39.47
CA PHE A 17 -37.08 15.39 -39.75
C PHE A 17 -36.31 15.25 -38.43
N CYS A 18 -36.63 14.18 -37.69
CA CYS A 18 -35.72 13.67 -36.70
C CYS A 18 -34.47 13.16 -37.46
N SER A 19 -33.47 13.99 -37.58
CA SER A 19 -32.15 13.56 -38.05
C SER A 19 -31.59 12.57 -37.05
N VAL A 20 -32.04 11.32 -37.19
CA VAL A 20 -31.29 10.19 -36.68
C VAL A 20 -29.99 10.24 -37.44
N THR A 21 -28.93 10.69 -36.82
CA THR A 21 -27.56 10.44 -37.31
C THR A 21 -27.40 8.92 -37.34
N VAL A 22 -27.74 8.34 -38.47
CA VAL A 22 -27.36 6.97 -38.79
C VAL A 22 -25.83 7.03 -38.83
N TYR A 23 -25.18 6.58 -37.77
CA TYR A 23 -23.76 6.31 -37.82
C TYR A 23 -23.56 5.34 -39.00
N ALA A 24 -22.92 5.82 -40.06
CA ALA A 24 -22.62 4.98 -41.21
C ALA A 24 -21.78 3.80 -40.69
N ALA A 25 -22.37 2.61 -40.73
CA ALA A 25 -21.63 1.39 -40.42
C ALA A 25 -20.41 1.32 -41.35
N SER A 26 -19.21 1.21 -40.78
CA SER A 26 -18.00 1.03 -41.57
C SER A 26 -17.95 -0.39 -42.11
N GLU A 27 -18.54 -0.62 -43.26
CA GLU A 27 -18.59 -1.97 -43.87
C GLU A 27 -17.22 -2.62 -43.97
N VAL A 28 -16.19 -1.82 -44.21
CA VAL A 28 -14.80 -2.31 -44.31
C VAL A 28 -14.26 -2.69 -42.93
N ALA A 29 -14.50 -1.87 -41.91
CA ALA A 29 -14.10 -2.21 -40.54
C ALA A 29 -14.85 -3.45 -40.04
N ASP A 30 -16.17 -3.54 -40.31
CA ASP A 30 -16.99 -4.68 -39.93
C ASP A 30 -16.54 -5.98 -40.59
N ALA A 31 -16.15 -5.93 -41.87
CA ALA A 31 -15.63 -7.10 -42.58
C ALA A 31 -14.34 -7.64 -41.96
N VAL A 32 -13.42 -6.75 -41.52
CA VAL A 32 -12.17 -7.15 -40.86
C VAL A 32 -12.44 -7.60 -39.44
N MET A 33 -13.31 -6.91 -38.69
CA MET A 33 -13.74 -7.29 -37.37
C MET A 33 -14.31 -8.71 -37.33
N GLN A 34 -15.14 -9.05 -38.33
CA GLN A 34 -15.78 -10.37 -38.51
C GLN A 34 -14.85 -11.42 -39.12
N LYS A 35 -13.62 -11.05 -39.45
CA LYS A 35 -12.64 -11.92 -40.13
C LYS A 35 -13.18 -12.50 -41.47
N ASP A 36 -13.85 -11.66 -42.28
CA ASP A 36 -14.35 -12.04 -43.63
C ASP A 36 -13.44 -11.48 -44.75
N PRO A 37 -12.39 -12.19 -45.12
CA PRO A 37 -11.45 -11.73 -46.15
C PRO A 37 -12.10 -11.65 -47.55
N ALA A 38 -13.14 -12.45 -47.81
CA ALA A 38 -13.85 -12.41 -49.09
C ALA A 38 -14.68 -11.13 -49.20
N ARG A 39 -15.35 -10.73 -48.13
CA ARG A 39 -16.07 -9.44 -48.04
C ARG A 39 -15.11 -8.27 -48.15
N LEU A 40 -13.99 -8.30 -47.39
CA LEU A 40 -12.95 -7.27 -47.47
C LEU A 40 -12.45 -7.09 -48.92
N LYS A 41 -12.11 -8.19 -49.61
CA LYS A 41 -11.63 -8.13 -50.99
C LYS A 41 -12.66 -7.51 -51.95
N ARG A 42 -13.95 -7.85 -51.80
CA ARG A 42 -15.04 -7.25 -52.58
C ARG A 42 -15.15 -5.75 -52.33
N LEU A 43 -15.13 -5.32 -51.08
CA LEU A 43 -15.24 -3.92 -50.68
C LEU A 43 -14.07 -3.08 -51.23
N ILE A 44 -12.84 -3.60 -51.18
CA ILE A 44 -11.66 -2.94 -51.77
C ILE A 44 -11.82 -2.84 -53.28
N ALA A 45 -12.28 -3.89 -53.97
CA ALA A 45 -12.48 -3.90 -55.40
C ALA A 45 -13.55 -2.90 -55.85
N THR A 46 -14.57 -2.65 -55.05
CA THR A 46 -15.60 -1.63 -55.31
C THR A 46 -15.20 -0.23 -54.85
N LYS A 47 -13.95 -0.04 -54.39
CA LYS A 47 -13.40 1.23 -53.90
C LYS A 47 -14.17 1.80 -52.73
N ALA A 48 -14.69 0.92 -51.84
CA ALA A 48 -15.24 1.35 -50.58
C ALA A 48 -14.19 2.13 -49.76
N ASP A 49 -14.62 3.11 -48.96
CA ASP A 49 -13.71 3.92 -48.15
C ASP A 49 -13.08 3.07 -47.04
N VAL A 50 -11.80 2.71 -47.20
CA VAL A 50 -11.00 1.92 -46.25
C VAL A 50 -10.66 2.68 -44.96
N ASN A 51 -10.85 4.00 -44.94
CA ASN A 51 -10.63 4.88 -43.81
C ASN A 51 -11.90 5.19 -43.03
N SER A 52 -13.05 4.70 -43.50
CA SER A 52 -14.33 4.83 -42.75
C SER A 52 -14.20 4.21 -41.39
N ALA A 53 -14.50 4.97 -40.35
CA ALA A 53 -14.39 4.56 -38.94
C ALA A 53 -15.74 4.12 -38.36
N GLN A 54 -15.70 3.22 -37.39
CA GLN A 54 -16.80 2.93 -36.47
C GLN A 54 -17.02 4.10 -35.48
N PRO A 55 -18.12 4.13 -34.73
CA PRO A 55 -18.46 5.26 -33.86
C PRO A 55 -17.42 5.67 -32.83
N ASP A 56 -16.51 4.77 -32.46
CA ASP A 56 -15.39 4.99 -31.52
C ASP A 56 -14.07 5.40 -32.22
N GLY A 57 -14.12 5.65 -33.53
CA GLY A 57 -12.95 5.95 -34.36
C GLY A 57 -12.19 4.72 -34.82
N THR A 58 -12.66 3.49 -34.54
CA THR A 58 -11.97 2.26 -34.99
C THR A 58 -12.14 2.04 -36.49
N THR A 59 -11.04 1.86 -37.22
CA THR A 59 -11.02 1.56 -38.65
C THR A 59 -10.69 0.10 -38.94
N ALA A 60 -10.85 -0.32 -40.16
CA ALA A 60 -10.46 -1.65 -40.63
C ALA A 60 -8.98 -1.99 -40.30
N LEU A 61 -8.08 -1.00 -40.40
CA LEU A 61 -6.67 -1.21 -40.09
C LEU A 61 -6.40 -1.44 -38.61
N HIS A 62 -7.20 -0.84 -37.71
CA HIS A 62 -7.16 -1.18 -36.28
C HIS A 62 -7.55 -2.65 -36.04
N TRP A 63 -8.64 -3.12 -36.69
CA TRP A 63 -9.05 -4.51 -36.54
C TRP A 63 -8.04 -5.49 -37.13
N ALA A 64 -7.43 -5.16 -38.28
CA ALA A 64 -6.36 -5.97 -38.84
C ALA A 64 -5.17 -6.07 -37.88
N ALA A 65 -4.79 -4.94 -37.23
CA ALA A 65 -3.73 -4.91 -36.22
C ALA A 65 -4.10 -5.70 -34.98
N TYR A 66 -5.31 -5.54 -34.48
CA TYR A 66 -5.81 -6.27 -33.30
C TYR A 66 -5.84 -7.78 -33.53
N HIS A 67 -6.25 -8.23 -34.73
CA HIS A 67 -6.26 -9.64 -35.08
C HIS A 67 -4.88 -10.19 -35.49
N GLY A 68 -3.89 -9.34 -35.64
CA GLY A 68 -2.59 -9.73 -36.14
C GLY A 68 -2.61 -10.13 -37.64
N ASP A 69 -3.64 -9.71 -38.40
CA ASP A 69 -3.83 -10.09 -39.78
C ASP A 69 -2.99 -9.19 -40.71
N ALA A 70 -1.77 -9.64 -40.97
CA ALA A 70 -0.83 -8.96 -41.83
C ALA A 70 -1.29 -8.92 -43.30
N GLN A 71 -2.13 -9.87 -43.75
CA GLN A 71 -2.64 -9.88 -45.14
C GLN A 71 -3.74 -8.84 -45.31
N ALA A 72 -4.69 -8.78 -44.36
CA ALA A 72 -5.71 -7.73 -44.35
C ALA A 72 -5.05 -6.33 -44.27
N ALA A 73 -4.08 -6.16 -43.35
CA ALA A 73 -3.35 -4.90 -43.19
C ALA A 73 -2.64 -4.48 -44.50
N ALA A 74 -1.93 -5.40 -45.17
CA ALA A 74 -1.27 -5.12 -46.45
C ALA A 74 -2.27 -4.72 -47.55
N ALA A 75 -3.41 -5.42 -47.63
CA ALA A 75 -4.46 -5.09 -48.61
C ALA A 75 -5.08 -3.71 -48.34
N LEU A 76 -5.33 -3.38 -47.06
CA LEU A 76 -5.87 -2.08 -46.67
C LEU A 76 -4.87 -0.94 -46.93
N ILE A 77 -3.59 -1.13 -46.58
CA ILE A 77 -2.52 -0.16 -46.85
C ILE A 77 -2.38 0.09 -48.36
N ALA A 78 -2.38 -0.99 -49.17
CA ALA A 78 -2.34 -0.88 -50.64
C ALA A 78 -3.57 -0.15 -51.21
N ALA A 79 -4.72 -0.23 -50.56
CA ALA A 79 -5.93 0.50 -50.91
C ALA A 79 -6.00 1.94 -50.34
N GLY A 80 -4.95 2.42 -49.69
CA GLY A 80 -4.84 3.79 -49.18
C GLY A 80 -5.35 3.99 -47.73
N ALA A 81 -5.37 2.92 -46.91
CA ALA A 81 -5.65 3.06 -45.48
C ALA A 81 -4.58 3.92 -44.79
N ASN A 82 -5.02 4.86 -43.95
CA ASN A 82 -4.14 5.72 -43.18
C ASN A 82 -3.51 4.94 -42.00
N PRO A 83 -2.18 4.71 -41.97
CA PRO A 83 -1.52 3.93 -40.94
C PRO A 83 -1.40 4.66 -39.60
N SER A 84 -1.64 5.99 -39.55
CA SER A 84 -1.54 6.84 -38.38
C SER A 84 -2.90 7.27 -37.81
N VAL A 85 -4.00 6.62 -38.25
CA VAL A 85 -5.34 6.90 -37.76
C VAL A 85 -5.43 6.56 -36.25
N ARG A 86 -6.29 7.31 -35.53
CA ARG A 86 -6.48 7.16 -34.08
C ARG A 86 -7.94 6.94 -33.77
N THR A 87 -8.21 6.09 -32.80
CA THR A 87 -9.53 6.02 -32.14
C THR A 87 -9.74 7.24 -31.25
N ASP A 88 -10.94 7.41 -30.71
CA ASP A 88 -11.27 8.47 -29.74
C ASP A 88 -10.40 8.41 -28.49
N THR A 89 -9.95 7.21 -28.09
CA THR A 89 -9.03 6.99 -26.96
C THR A 89 -7.56 7.15 -27.34
N GLY A 90 -7.27 7.42 -28.60
CA GLY A 90 -5.91 7.62 -29.12
C GLY A 90 -5.17 6.35 -29.51
N VAL A 91 -5.85 5.19 -29.52
CA VAL A 91 -5.25 3.93 -29.99
C VAL A 91 -4.96 4.01 -31.48
N THR A 92 -3.82 3.44 -31.91
CA THR A 92 -3.40 3.39 -33.30
C THR A 92 -3.19 1.94 -33.74
N PRO A 93 -3.24 1.63 -35.04
CA PRO A 93 -2.88 0.30 -35.55
C PRO A 93 -1.47 -0.12 -35.11
N LEU A 94 -0.50 0.82 -35.10
CA LEU A 94 0.87 0.56 -34.68
C LEU A 94 0.93 0.20 -33.19
N SER A 95 0.16 0.89 -32.30
CA SER A 95 0.14 0.59 -30.87
C SER A 95 -0.37 -0.84 -30.62
N LEU A 96 -1.44 -1.26 -31.32
CA LEU A 96 -1.99 -2.61 -31.22
C LEU A 96 -0.99 -3.68 -31.70
N ALA A 97 -0.32 -3.43 -32.81
CA ALA A 97 0.71 -4.33 -33.33
C ALA A 97 1.92 -4.45 -32.41
N CYS A 98 2.33 -3.36 -31.74
CA CYS A 98 3.41 -3.35 -30.75
C CYS A 98 3.01 -4.10 -29.48
N GLU A 99 1.78 -3.93 -29.01
CA GLU A 99 1.24 -4.64 -27.85
C GLU A 99 1.14 -6.15 -28.10
N ALA A 100 0.79 -6.54 -29.34
CA ALA A 100 0.78 -7.94 -29.75
C ALA A 100 2.19 -8.51 -30.03
N GLY A 101 3.24 -7.68 -30.05
CA GLY A 101 4.60 -8.11 -30.38
C GLY A 101 4.78 -8.56 -31.84
N ASN A 102 3.87 -8.17 -32.74
CA ASN A 102 3.85 -8.63 -34.15
C ASN A 102 4.81 -7.81 -35.03
N ALA A 103 6.06 -8.27 -35.14
CA ALA A 103 7.10 -7.57 -35.86
C ALA A 103 6.78 -7.38 -37.35
N ASN A 104 6.16 -8.36 -38.02
CA ASN A 104 5.81 -8.24 -39.43
C ASN A 104 4.80 -7.10 -39.67
N LEU A 105 3.76 -7.05 -38.86
CA LEU A 105 2.74 -6.01 -38.95
C LEU A 105 3.30 -4.62 -38.58
N VAL A 106 4.14 -4.55 -37.53
CA VAL A 106 4.84 -3.31 -37.16
C VAL A 106 5.70 -2.80 -38.32
N GLU A 107 6.46 -3.68 -38.99
CA GLU A 107 7.27 -3.32 -40.16
C GLU A 107 6.42 -2.78 -41.30
N GLN A 108 5.30 -3.44 -41.62
CA GLN A 108 4.38 -2.99 -42.65
C GLN A 108 3.81 -1.59 -42.35
N LEU A 109 3.35 -1.38 -41.12
CA LEU A 109 2.79 -0.10 -40.70
C LEU A 109 3.83 1.03 -40.74
N LEU A 110 5.05 0.78 -40.24
CA LEU A 110 6.14 1.76 -40.28
C LEU A 110 6.56 2.11 -41.71
N LYS A 111 6.67 1.10 -42.59
CA LYS A 111 6.94 1.34 -44.04
C LYS A 111 5.83 2.12 -44.73
N ALA A 112 4.59 1.98 -44.27
CA ALA A 112 3.45 2.74 -44.77
C ALA A 112 3.37 4.17 -44.17
N GLY A 113 4.29 4.56 -43.29
CA GLY A 113 4.37 5.90 -42.72
C GLY A 113 3.68 6.07 -41.35
N ALA A 114 3.42 4.98 -40.64
CA ALA A 114 2.98 5.10 -39.23
C ALA A 114 4.06 5.80 -38.39
N ASP A 115 3.65 6.74 -37.55
CA ASP A 115 4.57 7.48 -36.68
C ASP A 115 4.98 6.63 -35.46
N ALA A 116 6.28 6.27 -35.41
CA ALA A 116 6.86 5.48 -34.29
C ALA A 116 6.78 6.19 -32.92
N ASN A 117 6.48 7.49 -32.91
CA ASN A 117 6.37 8.32 -31.71
C ASN A 117 4.93 8.73 -31.34
N GLN A 118 3.95 8.25 -32.08
CA GLN A 118 2.55 8.58 -31.85
C GLN A 118 2.05 7.97 -30.52
N THR A 119 1.79 8.83 -29.53
CA THR A 119 1.41 8.40 -28.19
C THR A 119 -0.09 8.13 -28.03
N LEU A 120 -0.46 7.26 -27.10
CA LEU A 120 -1.81 7.17 -26.56
C LEU A 120 -2.18 8.44 -25.76
N GLY A 121 -3.43 8.55 -25.34
CA GLY A 121 -3.92 9.69 -24.54
C GLY A 121 -3.13 9.92 -23.24
N ASN A 122 -2.69 8.86 -22.60
CA ASN A 122 -1.87 8.86 -21.37
C ASN A 122 -0.37 9.11 -21.64
N GLY A 123 0.04 9.29 -22.90
CA GLY A 123 1.43 9.52 -23.29
C GLY A 123 2.26 8.26 -23.52
N GLU A 124 1.69 7.06 -23.40
CA GLU A 124 2.39 5.81 -23.74
C GLU A 124 2.78 5.77 -25.21
N THR A 125 4.03 5.38 -25.47
CA THR A 125 4.58 5.26 -26.84
C THR A 125 4.54 3.81 -27.32
N PRO A 126 4.56 3.57 -28.66
CA PRO A 126 4.73 2.23 -29.21
C PRO A 126 5.96 1.50 -28.65
N LEU A 127 7.06 2.25 -28.40
CA LEU A 127 8.29 1.71 -27.82
C LEU A 127 8.09 1.19 -26.39
N MET A 128 7.27 1.87 -25.56
CA MET A 128 6.92 1.42 -24.21
C MET A 128 6.10 0.13 -24.26
N MET A 129 5.14 0.03 -25.16
CA MET A 129 4.33 -1.19 -25.34
C MET A 129 5.19 -2.39 -25.75
N ALA A 130 6.07 -2.18 -26.73
CA ALA A 130 7.03 -3.19 -27.16
C ALA A 130 8.02 -3.58 -26.05
N ALA A 131 8.40 -2.63 -25.18
CA ALA A 131 9.27 -2.89 -24.04
C ALA A 131 8.56 -3.72 -22.96
N ARG A 132 7.25 -3.49 -22.75
CA ARG A 132 6.41 -4.27 -21.85
C ARG A 132 6.28 -5.73 -22.27
N THR A 133 6.10 -5.97 -23.58
CA THR A 133 6.00 -7.33 -24.11
C THR A 133 7.36 -8.01 -24.30
N GLY A 134 8.46 -7.24 -24.28
CA GLY A 134 9.81 -7.74 -24.46
C GLY A 134 10.17 -8.12 -25.90
N SER A 135 9.36 -7.70 -26.90
CA SER A 135 9.60 -8.05 -28.30
C SER A 135 10.80 -7.29 -28.87
N VAL A 136 11.98 -7.89 -28.76
CA VAL A 136 13.25 -7.33 -29.28
C VAL A 136 13.15 -6.97 -30.78
N PRO A 137 12.55 -7.80 -31.66
CA PRO A 137 12.37 -7.43 -33.07
C PRO A 137 11.55 -6.15 -33.27
N VAL A 138 10.43 -6.01 -32.51
CA VAL A 138 9.58 -4.80 -32.58
C VAL A 138 10.32 -3.57 -32.06
N LEU A 139 11.02 -3.70 -30.92
CA LEU A 139 11.85 -2.63 -30.35
C LEU A 139 12.88 -2.13 -31.35
N LYS A 140 13.57 -3.07 -32.03
CA LYS A 140 14.57 -2.74 -33.05
C LYS A 140 13.95 -1.98 -34.21
N LEU A 141 12.82 -2.44 -34.77
CA LEU A 141 12.11 -1.78 -35.83
C LEU A 141 11.71 -0.35 -35.48
N LEU A 142 11.13 -0.16 -34.30
CA LEU A 142 10.73 1.16 -33.80
C LEU A 142 11.92 2.11 -33.68
N LEU A 143 13.02 1.64 -33.07
CA LEU A 143 14.23 2.45 -32.86
C LEU A 143 14.91 2.78 -34.20
N ASP A 144 14.93 1.84 -35.16
CA ASP A 144 15.47 2.05 -36.51
C ASP A 144 14.60 3.03 -37.32
N HIS A 145 13.32 3.21 -36.96
CA HIS A 145 12.40 4.21 -37.55
C HIS A 145 12.26 5.47 -36.69
N GLY A 146 13.22 5.76 -35.80
CA GLY A 146 13.32 7.02 -35.07
C GLY A 146 12.44 7.13 -33.83
N ALA A 147 12.05 6.01 -33.19
CA ALA A 147 11.39 6.05 -31.89
C ALA A 147 12.32 6.68 -30.84
N ARG A 148 11.79 7.62 -30.07
CA ARG A 148 12.51 8.34 -29.02
C ARG A 148 12.66 7.45 -27.77
N VAL A 149 13.90 6.99 -27.52
CA VAL A 149 14.20 5.98 -26.48
C VAL A 149 13.92 6.45 -25.06
N ASN A 150 14.03 7.76 -24.78
CA ASN A 150 13.90 8.34 -23.45
C ASN A 150 12.58 9.09 -23.23
N GLU A 151 11.60 8.92 -24.10
CA GLU A 151 10.28 9.51 -23.92
C GLU A 151 9.63 9.01 -22.64
N ARG A 152 8.81 9.87 -22.01
CA ARG A 152 8.17 9.60 -20.73
C ARG A 152 6.65 9.68 -20.87
N GLU A 153 5.92 8.67 -20.37
CA GLU A 153 4.47 8.76 -20.30
C GLU A 153 4.03 9.76 -19.21
N LYS A 154 2.79 10.24 -19.29
CA LYS A 154 2.31 11.39 -18.50
C LYS A 154 1.90 11.05 -17.07
N LEU A 155 1.49 9.80 -16.78
CA LEU A 155 0.92 9.43 -15.49
C LEU A 155 1.99 9.20 -14.42
N ARG A 156 3.03 8.46 -14.77
CA ARG A 156 4.08 8.04 -13.84
C ARG A 156 5.47 8.48 -14.30
N GLY A 157 5.57 9.15 -15.45
CA GLY A 157 6.84 9.56 -16.02
C GLY A 157 7.79 8.40 -16.28
N THR A 158 7.25 7.21 -16.55
CA THR A 158 8.05 6.01 -16.86
C THR A 158 8.51 6.01 -18.31
N THR A 159 9.65 5.33 -18.56
CA THR A 159 10.26 5.17 -19.88
C THR A 159 10.15 3.73 -20.37
N ALA A 160 10.44 3.49 -21.66
CA ALA A 160 10.49 2.14 -22.22
C ALA A 160 11.47 1.23 -21.45
N LEU A 161 12.62 1.75 -20.99
CA LEU A 161 13.58 0.99 -20.19
C LEU A 161 12.99 0.56 -18.84
N MET A 162 12.24 1.44 -18.17
CA MET A 162 11.55 1.11 -16.91
C MET A 162 10.47 0.03 -17.12
N TRP A 163 9.75 0.09 -18.25
CA TRP A 163 8.75 -0.92 -18.60
C TRP A 163 9.40 -2.27 -18.88
N ALA A 164 10.52 -2.30 -19.61
CA ALA A 164 11.29 -3.52 -19.83
C ALA A 164 11.78 -4.14 -18.51
N ALA A 165 12.35 -3.32 -17.63
CA ALA A 165 12.84 -3.76 -16.30
C ALA A 165 11.70 -4.23 -15.39
N ALA A 166 10.55 -3.54 -15.40
CA ALA A 166 9.37 -3.91 -14.61
C ALA A 166 8.72 -5.24 -15.05
N ASN A 167 8.99 -5.70 -16.26
CA ASN A 167 8.47 -6.95 -16.82
C ASN A 167 9.56 -8.03 -17.02
N SER A 168 10.73 -7.85 -16.43
CA SER A 168 11.84 -8.81 -16.51
C SER A 168 12.30 -9.13 -17.93
N ASN A 169 12.22 -8.16 -18.83
CA ASN A 169 12.58 -8.30 -20.23
C ASN A 169 14.07 -7.93 -20.47
N THR A 170 14.99 -8.71 -19.94
CA THR A 170 16.43 -8.43 -19.94
C THR A 170 17.00 -8.16 -21.34
N ALA A 171 16.58 -8.91 -22.35
CA ALA A 171 17.03 -8.68 -23.73
C ALA A 171 16.57 -7.31 -24.27
N ALA A 172 15.36 -6.88 -23.93
CA ALA A 172 14.86 -5.54 -24.25
C ALA A 172 15.66 -4.46 -23.50
N VAL A 173 15.97 -4.69 -22.21
CA VAL A 173 16.83 -3.79 -21.42
C VAL A 173 18.18 -3.59 -22.09
N ARG A 174 18.89 -4.68 -22.44
CA ARG A 174 20.18 -4.60 -23.13
C ARG A 174 20.10 -3.85 -24.45
N LEU A 175 19.06 -4.09 -25.26
CA LEU A 175 18.85 -3.35 -26.51
C LEU A 175 18.60 -1.86 -26.24
N LEU A 176 17.69 -1.51 -25.35
CA LEU A 176 17.36 -0.11 -25.05
C LEU A 176 18.58 0.65 -24.53
N VAL A 177 19.38 0.05 -23.64
CA VAL A 177 20.62 0.62 -23.14
C VAL A 177 21.63 0.84 -24.26
N SER A 178 21.82 -0.14 -25.15
CA SER A 178 22.73 -0.01 -26.31
C SER A 178 22.29 1.08 -27.30
N ARG A 179 21.03 1.47 -27.25
CA ARG A 179 20.42 2.54 -28.07
C ARG A 179 20.30 3.88 -27.32
N GLY A 180 20.99 4.04 -26.16
CA GLY A 180 21.08 5.29 -25.44
C GLY A 180 19.94 5.55 -24.44
N ALA A 181 19.25 4.50 -23.97
CA ALA A 181 18.31 4.65 -22.89
C ALA A 181 19.01 5.09 -21.59
N GLN A 182 18.46 6.09 -20.93
CA GLN A 182 18.98 6.61 -19.67
C GLN A 182 18.57 5.69 -18.51
N PHE A 183 19.53 5.05 -17.86
CA PHE A 183 19.31 4.07 -16.80
C PHE A 183 19.45 4.63 -15.37
N ASN A 184 19.90 5.88 -15.21
CA ASN A 184 20.03 6.57 -13.91
C ASN A 184 18.94 7.64 -13.68
N ILE A 185 17.85 7.62 -14.41
CA ILE A 185 16.72 8.52 -14.22
C ILE A 185 15.65 7.89 -13.33
N ARG A 186 14.88 8.73 -12.67
CA ARG A 186 13.74 8.32 -11.84
C ARG A 186 12.43 8.45 -12.62
N SER A 187 11.47 7.56 -12.35
CA SER A 187 10.08 7.78 -12.77
C SER A 187 9.51 9.03 -12.10
N GLY A 188 8.37 9.49 -12.54
CA GLY A 188 7.64 10.54 -11.82
C GLY A 188 7.13 10.01 -10.49
N THR A 189 6.94 10.91 -9.55
CA THR A 189 6.18 10.67 -8.35
C THR A 189 4.71 10.81 -8.69
N THR A 190 3.97 9.73 -8.56
CA THR A 190 2.54 9.89 -8.38
C THR A 190 2.34 10.28 -6.93
N GLN A 191 1.99 11.54 -6.68
CA GLN A 191 1.07 11.73 -5.58
C GLN A 191 -0.10 10.80 -5.91
N PRO A 192 -0.50 9.86 -5.06
CA PRO A 192 -1.74 9.18 -5.27
C PRO A 192 -2.78 10.30 -5.28
N GLY A 193 -3.19 10.70 -6.48
CA GLY A 193 -4.49 11.30 -6.61
C GLY A 193 -5.34 10.32 -5.82
N ARG A 194 -6.10 10.78 -4.83
CA ARG A 194 -7.01 9.92 -4.09
C ARG A 194 -7.56 8.92 -5.09
N LEU A 195 -7.15 7.65 -4.98
CA LEU A 195 -7.93 6.60 -5.60
C LEU A 195 -9.35 6.90 -5.15
N PRO A 196 -10.33 7.01 -6.07
CA PRO A 196 -11.68 7.28 -5.67
C PRO A 196 -12.07 6.16 -4.70
N TYR A 197 -11.85 6.40 -3.43
CA TYR A 197 -12.53 5.65 -2.41
C TYR A 197 -14.00 5.92 -2.69
N LEU A 198 -14.76 4.87 -2.91
CA LEU A 198 -16.21 4.95 -3.10
C LEU A 198 -16.92 5.62 -1.90
N ALA A 199 -16.17 5.89 -0.83
CA ALA A 199 -16.64 6.66 0.32
C ALA A 199 -15.63 7.78 0.67
N PRO A 200 -16.09 9.00 0.96
CA PRO A 200 -15.26 10.08 1.44
C PRO A 200 -14.56 9.70 2.74
N PRO A 201 -13.35 10.25 3.05
CA PRO A 201 -12.67 10.04 4.32
C PRO A 201 -13.59 10.30 5.50
N GLY A 202 -13.37 9.61 6.61
CA GLY A 202 -14.22 9.72 7.79
C GLY A 202 -14.46 11.16 8.24
N ARG A 203 -13.43 12.02 8.17
CA ARG A 203 -13.54 13.46 8.47
C ARG A 203 -14.51 14.19 7.52
N GLU A 204 -14.41 13.93 6.22
CA GLU A 204 -15.29 14.56 5.23
C GLU A 204 -16.75 14.09 5.42
N ARG A 205 -16.95 12.80 5.68
CA ARG A 205 -18.29 12.25 5.98
C ARG A 205 -18.90 12.85 7.26
N ILE A 206 -18.07 13.07 8.28
CA ILE A 206 -18.50 13.74 9.52
C ILE A 206 -18.85 15.20 9.23
N GLN A 207 -18.04 15.90 8.43
CA GLN A 207 -18.29 17.27 8.03
C GLN A 207 -19.56 17.38 7.17
N GLU A 208 -19.72 16.53 6.15
CA GLU A 208 -20.92 16.46 5.32
C GLU A 208 -22.19 16.16 6.15
N PHE A 209 -22.07 15.33 7.19
CA PHE A 209 -23.18 15.07 8.12
C PHE A 209 -23.50 16.31 8.97
N ILE A 210 -22.50 17.03 9.46
CA ILE A 210 -22.68 18.28 10.23
C ILE A 210 -23.32 19.37 9.36
N ASP A 211 -22.88 19.48 8.10
CA ASP A 211 -23.33 20.51 7.15
C ASP A 211 -24.65 20.14 6.47
N GLY A 212 -25.17 18.95 6.71
CA GLY A 212 -26.41 18.45 6.09
C GLY A 212 -26.30 18.17 4.59
N THR A 213 -25.06 18.10 4.06
CA THR A 213 -24.78 17.89 2.61
C THR A 213 -24.51 16.43 2.25
N GLY A 214 -24.35 15.53 3.25
CA GLY A 214 -24.09 14.11 3.04
C GLY A 214 -25.36 13.31 2.70
N LEU A 215 -25.16 12.09 2.16
CA LEU A 215 -26.24 11.16 1.79
C LEU A 215 -27.29 10.92 2.92
N ARG A 216 -26.92 11.10 4.18
CA ARG A 216 -27.85 11.06 5.32
C ARG A 216 -28.64 12.35 5.47
N GLY A 217 -28.12 13.51 5.07
CA GLY A 217 -28.87 14.77 5.05
C GLY A 217 -30.00 14.76 4.01
N ALA A 218 -29.75 14.13 2.85
CA ALA A 218 -30.78 13.95 1.82
C ALA A 218 -31.85 12.92 2.22
N ALA A 219 -31.56 12.00 3.14
CA ALA A 219 -32.49 10.99 3.62
C ALA A 219 -33.38 11.48 4.77
N VAL A 220 -33.08 12.63 5.38
CA VAL A 220 -33.90 13.22 6.47
C VAL A 220 -35.16 13.86 5.92
N ASP A 221 -35.16 14.26 4.64
CA ASP A 221 -36.38 14.71 3.93
C ASP A 221 -37.19 13.57 3.29
N ALA A 222 -36.68 12.32 3.36
CA ALA A 222 -37.41 11.15 2.91
C ALA A 222 -38.30 10.60 4.04
N PRO A 223 -39.56 10.29 3.75
CA PRO A 223 -40.53 9.83 4.77
C PRO A 223 -40.25 8.46 5.39
N ASP A 224 -39.04 7.87 5.17
CA ASP A 224 -38.73 6.48 5.45
C ASP A 224 -37.74 6.25 6.64
N THR A 225 -37.48 7.28 7.46
CA THR A 225 -36.65 7.11 8.68
C THR A 225 -37.47 6.70 9.92
N GLN A 226 -38.72 6.33 9.74
CA GLN A 226 -39.55 5.80 10.81
C GLN A 226 -39.38 4.27 10.90
N ALA A 227 -39.23 3.77 12.12
CA ALA A 227 -39.36 2.34 12.36
C ALA A 227 -40.74 1.87 11.84
N PRO A 228 -40.85 0.72 11.18
CA PRO A 228 -42.09 0.22 10.65
C PRO A 228 -43.18 0.20 11.75
N GLY A 229 -44.23 1.04 11.62
CA GLY A 229 -45.34 1.09 12.56
C GLY A 229 -45.45 2.33 13.45
N GLN A 230 -44.53 3.30 13.41
CA GLN A 230 -44.67 4.57 14.13
C GLN A 230 -45.47 5.59 13.31
N ALA A 231 -46.54 6.18 13.94
CA ALA A 231 -47.30 7.23 13.31
C ALA A 231 -46.52 8.54 13.21
N ASP A 232 -46.62 9.23 12.07
CA ASP A 232 -46.03 10.54 11.85
C ASP A 232 -46.79 11.62 12.63
N THR A 233 -46.35 11.93 13.83
CA THR A 233 -46.95 12.94 14.72
C THR A 233 -45.96 14.10 14.96
N PRO A 234 -46.46 15.29 15.35
CA PRO A 234 -45.60 16.41 15.72
C PRO A 234 -44.58 16.04 16.83
N GLN A 235 -44.94 15.13 17.73
CA GLN A 235 -44.09 14.66 18.81
C GLN A 235 -42.99 13.75 18.28
N THR A 236 -43.26 12.83 17.32
CA THR A 236 -42.26 11.99 16.70
C THR A 236 -41.27 12.80 15.87
N ARG A 237 -41.73 13.86 15.19
CA ARG A 237 -40.84 14.79 14.47
C ARG A 237 -39.97 15.62 15.42
N ALA A 238 -40.49 16.06 16.57
CA ALA A 238 -39.72 16.79 17.57
C ALA A 238 -38.63 15.90 18.17
N ALA A 239 -38.94 14.65 18.51
CA ALA A 239 -37.96 13.68 19.02
C ALA A 239 -36.89 13.33 17.98
N ALA A 240 -37.27 13.21 16.71
CA ALA A 240 -36.33 12.97 15.63
C ALA A 240 -35.35 14.15 15.42
N LYS A 241 -35.86 15.38 15.54
CA LYS A 241 -35.08 16.61 15.47
C LYS A 241 -34.08 16.71 16.63
N GLU A 242 -34.55 16.48 17.86
CA GLU A 242 -33.70 16.48 19.06
C GLU A 242 -32.58 15.41 18.96
N ARG A 243 -32.92 14.22 18.48
CA ARG A 243 -31.96 13.16 18.22
C ARG A 243 -30.91 13.57 17.20
N LEU A 244 -31.32 14.21 16.08
CA LEU A 244 -30.41 14.71 15.05
C LEU A 244 -29.48 15.80 15.59
N GLU A 245 -29.99 16.73 16.40
CA GLU A 245 -29.18 17.77 17.04
C GLU A 245 -28.17 17.18 18.00
N HIS A 246 -28.53 16.14 18.75
CA HIS A 246 -27.63 15.40 19.63
C HIS A 246 -26.54 14.67 18.82
N GLU A 247 -26.92 13.98 17.75
CA GLU A 247 -25.99 13.27 16.85
C GLU A 247 -25.01 14.26 16.17
N GLN A 248 -25.50 15.44 15.74
CA GLN A 248 -24.64 16.48 15.18
C GLN A 248 -23.68 17.08 16.23
N SER A 249 -24.13 17.26 17.45
CA SER A 249 -23.27 17.70 18.55
C SER A 249 -22.17 16.69 18.86
N ALA A 250 -22.51 15.40 18.90
CA ALA A 250 -21.55 14.31 19.05
C ALA A 250 -20.56 14.26 17.87
N ALA A 251 -21.03 14.45 16.64
CA ALA A 251 -20.19 14.51 15.44
C ALA A 251 -19.22 15.72 15.47
N LYS A 252 -19.67 16.90 15.90
CA LYS A 252 -18.79 18.07 16.12
C LYS A 252 -17.71 17.79 17.17
N SER A 253 -18.08 17.14 18.26
CA SER A 253 -17.12 16.74 19.30
C SER A 253 -16.12 15.70 18.78
N ALA A 254 -16.55 14.78 17.94
CA ALA A 254 -15.67 13.82 17.27
C ALA A 254 -14.71 14.52 16.29
N LEU A 255 -15.22 15.47 15.48
CA LEU A 255 -14.41 16.25 14.55
C LEU A 255 -13.32 17.04 15.26
N ALA A 256 -13.64 17.69 16.38
CA ALA A 256 -12.68 18.43 17.21
C ALA A 256 -11.56 17.54 17.76
N ARG A 257 -11.78 16.22 17.90
CA ARG A 257 -10.73 15.26 18.27
C ARG A 257 -9.77 14.97 17.14
N PHE A 258 -10.24 15.00 15.89
CA PHE A 258 -9.37 14.89 14.70
C PHE A 258 -8.50 16.15 14.48
N GLU A 259 -8.87 17.29 15.05
CA GLU A 259 -8.11 18.53 14.95
C GLU A 259 -6.96 18.62 15.96
N LYS A 260 -6.98 17.80 17.01
CA LYS A 260 -5.83 17.66 17.91
C LYS A 260 -4.78 16.83 17.19
N PRO A 261 -3.48 17.27 17.18
CA PRO A 261 -2.44 16.46 16.60
C PRO A 261 -2.50 15.07 17.24
N ALA A 262 -2.61 14.05 16.39
CA ALA A 262 -2.59 12.67 16.86
C ALA A 262 -1.29 12.48 17.65
N LYS A 263 -1.37 11.88 18.83
CA LYS A 263 -0.21 11.57 19.68
C LYS A 263 0.77 10.64 18.96
N TYR A 264 0.27 9.92 17.98
CA TYR A 264 1.02 9.15 17.00
C TYR A 264 1.09 9.99 15.72
N ALA A 265 2.30 10.24 15.24
CA ALA A 265 2.53 11.00 14.02
C ALA A 265 1.58 10.54 12.92
N GLN A 266 0.98 11.49 12.20
CA GLN A 266 0.18 11.16 11.03
C GLN A 266 1.06 10.27 10.14
N LYS A 267 0.55 9.07 9.84
CA LYS A 267 1.24 8.17 8.90
C LYS A 267 1.54 8.99 7.64
N PRO A 268 2.79 9.05 7.20
CA PRO A 268 3.11 9.80 6.00
C PRO A 268 2.19 9.31 4.88
N THR A 269 1.62 10.24 4.14
CA THR A 269 0.81 9.90 2.97
C THR A 269 1.66 9.03 2.06
N ARG A 270 1.16 7.82 1.75
CA ARG A 270 1.86 6.86 0.89
C ARG A 270 2.28 7.55 -0.40
N GLN A 271 3.56 7.84 -0.49
CA GLN A 271 4.12 8.44 -1.68
C GLN A 271 4.78 7.32 -2.48
N TRP A 272 4.29 7.10 -3.69
CA TRP A 272 4.78 6.04 -4.55
C TRP A 272 5.46 6.66 -5.77
N GLY A 273 6.53 6.06 -6.24
CA GLY A 273 7.19 6.46 -7.47
C GLY A 273 8.63 6.92 -7.28
N GLY A 274 9.15 7.64 -8.25
CA GLY A 274 10.55 8.06 -8.27
C GLY A 274 11.53 6.89 -8.41
N LEU A 275 11.08 5.72 -8.92
CA LEU A 275 11.91 4.52 -9.05
C LEU A 275 12.83 4.61 -10.26
N THR A 276 14.05 4.11 -10.11
CA THR A 276 15.00 3.91 -11.21
C THR A 276 14.76 2.57 -11.92
N PRO A 277 15.28 2.37 -13.15
CA PRO A 277 15.23 1.06 -13.83
C PRO A 277 15.78 -0.09 -12.96
N LEU A 278 16.86 0.14 -12.21
CA LEU A 278 17.44 -0.87 -11.31
C LEU A 278 16.49 -1.23 -10.15
N GLN A 279 15.76 -0.26 -9.61
CA GLN A 279 14.75 -0.50 -8.57
C GLN A 279 13.52 -1.23 -9.12
N PHE A 280 13.15 -1.00 -10.38
CA PHE A 280 12.12 -1.80 -11.04
C PHE A 280 12.55 -3.27 -11.18
N ALA A 281 13.79 -3.53 -11.58
CA ALA A 281 14.35 -4.88 -11.62
C ALA A 281 14.40 -5.53 -10.21
N ALA A 282 14.83 -4.76 -9.20
CA ALA A 282 14.88 -5.22 -7.81
C ALA A 282 13.50 -5.58 -7.26
N ARG A 283 12.45 -4.85 -7.63
CA ARG A 283 11.08 -5.14 -7.24
C ARG A 283 10.56 -6.47 -7.82
N GLN A 284 11.06 -6.86 -8.97
CA GLN A 284 10.73 -8.13 -9.61
C GLN A 284 11.64 -9.30 -9.17
N GLY A 285 12.75 -8.98 -8.51
CA GLY A 285 13.77 -9.96 -8.16
C GLY A 285 14.56 -10.44 -9.39
N ASP A 286 14.57 -9.68 -10.45
CA ASP A 286 15.21 -10.05 -11.70
C ASP A 286 16.72 -9.76 -11.67
N LEU A 287 17.47 -10.76 -11.27
CA LEU A 287 18.94 -10.71 -11.17
C LEU A 287 19.59 -10.40 -12.54
N GLU A 288 19.10 -11.00 -13.61
CA GLU A 288 19.70 -10.83 -14.94
C GLU A 288 19.49 -9.41 -15.48
N THR A 289 18.32 -8.83 -15.26
CA THR A 289 18.06 -7.42 -15.59
C THR A 289 18.88 -6.48 -14.70
N ALA A 290 18.97 -6.74 -13.40
CA ALA A 290 19.82 -5.96 -12.50
C ALA A 290 21.29 -6.00 -12.94
N ARG A 291 21.80 -7.17 -13.30
CA ARG A 291 23.15 -7.37 -13.85
C ARG A 291 23.36 -6.53 -15.10
N ALA A 292 22.45 -6.62 -16.08
CA ALA A 292 22.53 -5.87 -17.32
C ALA A 292 22.58 -4.35 -17.10
N LEU A 293 21.82 -3.84 -16.11
CA LEU A 293 21.83 -2.43 -15.76
C LEU A 293 23.11 -2.00 -15.05
N LEU A 294 23.65 -2.82 -14.14
CA LEU A 294 24.91 -2.53 -13.45
C LEU A 294 26.10 -2.60 -14.40
N GLU A 295 26.15 -3.59 -15.31
CA GLU A 295 27.15 -3.67 -16.39
C GLU A 295 27.13 -2.43 -17.29
N ALA A 296 25.95 -1.82 -17.48
CA ALA A 296 25.79 -0.58 -18.23
C ALA A 296 26.20 0.68 -17.45
N GLY A 297 26.50 0.57 -16.16
CA GLY A 297 26.90 1.68 -15.30
C GLY A 297 25.77 2.29 -14.47
N ALA A 298 24.70 1.53 -14.21
CA ALA A 298 23.67 1.98 -13.30
C ALA A 298 24.25 2.19 -11.88
N LYS A 299 23.91 3.32 -11.26
CA LYS A 299 24.37 3.65 -9.91
C LYS A 299 23.59 2.82 -8.88
N VAL A 300 24.26 1.85 -8.26
CA VAL A 300 23.66 0.89 -7.32
C VAL A 300 23.00 1.57 -6.12
N ASN A 301 23.57 2.68 -5.63
CA ASN A 301 23.12 3.43 -4.46
C ASN A 301 22.16 4.59 -4.80
N LEU A 302 21.71 4.71 -6.05
CA LEU A 302 20.76 5.74 -6.42
C LEU A 302 19.41 5.47 -5.76
N THR A 303 18.95 6.44 -4.97
CA THR A 303 17.68 6.33 -4.25
C THR A 303 16.49 6.74 -5.11
N SER A 304 15.31 6.22 -4.82
CA SER A 304 14.04 6.82 -5.22
C SER A 304 13.85 8.17 -4.55
N GLU A 305 12.76 8.86 -4.86
CA GLU A 305 12.44 10.13 -4.19
C GLU A 305 12.19 9.96 -2.69
N PHE A 306 11.80 8.75 -2.25
CA PHE A 306 11.55 8.42 -0.84
C PHE A 306 12.69 7.64 -0.17
N GLY A 307 13.90 7.78 -0.68
CA GLY A 307 15.09 7.18 -0.10
C GLY A 307 15.29 5.69 -0.40
N TRP A 308 14.39 5.01 -1.12
CA TRP A 308 14.54 3.58 -1.41
C TRP A 308 15.69 3.33 -2.39
N THR A 309 16.63 2.45 -2.03
CA THR A 309 17.65 1.90 -2.92
C THR A 309 17.18 0.59 -3.55
N ALA A 310 17.89 0.09 -4.57
CA ALA A 310 17.63 -1.23 -5.12
C ALA A 310 17.80 -2.34 -4.05
N LEU A 311 18.78 -2.18 -3.14
CA LEU A 311 19.00 -3.10 -2.03
C LEU A 311 17.82 -3.12 -1.04
N LEU A 312 17.30 -1.95 -0.66
CA LEU A 312 16.10 -1.85 0.19
C LEU A 312 14.89 -2.53 -0.46
N VAL A 313 14.68 -2.28 -1.77
CA VAL A 313 13.58 -2.89 -2.53
C VAL A 313 13.71 -4.41 -2.60
N ALA A 314 14.91 -4.93 -2.88
CA ALA A 314 15.17 -6.36 -2.92
C ALA A 314 14.95 -7.01 -1.55
N THR A 315 15.45 -6.39 -0.48
CA THR A 315 15.28 -6.85 0.90
C THR A 315 13.81 -6.90 1.30
N GLN A 316 13.06 -5.83 1.03
CA GLN A 316 11.62 -5.74 1.33
C GLN A 316 10.82 -6.87 0.67
N ASN A 317 11.15 -7.18 -0.59
CA ASN A 317 10.47 -8.20 -1.37
C ASN A 317 11.06 -9.61 -1.19
N ARG A 318 12.01 -9.81 -0.25
CA ARG A 318 12.65 -11.09 0.06
C ARG A 318 13.39 -11.72 -1.11
N TYR A 319 13.96 -10.89 -1.99
CA TYR A 319 14.86 -11.30 -3.06
C TYR A 319 16.32 -11.19 -2.56
N TYR A 320 16.67 -12.06 -1.63
CA TYR A 320 17.92 -11.97 -0.89
C TYR A 320 19.15 -12.32 -1.75
N GLN A 321 19.01 -13.25 -2.70
CA GLN A 321 20.09 -13.53 -3.66
C GLN A 321 20.42 -12.27 -4.49
N LEU A 322 19.41 -11.55 -4.94
CA LEU A 322 19.63 -10.25 -5.59
C LEU A 322 20.21 -9.22 -4.62
N GLY A 323 19.78 -9.22 -3.36
CA GLY A 323 20.36 -8.37 -2.32
C GLY A 323 21.86 -8.60 -2.14
N VAL A 324 22.29 -9.86 -2.04
CA VAL A 324 23.72 -10.22 -1.97
C VAL A 324 24.46 -9.77 -3.23
N TYR A 325 23.90 -10.03 -4.41
CA TYR A 325 24.50 -9.56 -5.66
C TYR A 325 24.69 -8.04 -5.69
N LEU A 326 23.73 -7.27 -5.20
CA LEU A 326 23.84 -5.80 -5.10
C LEU A 326 24.94 -5.38 -4.11
N LEU A 327 25.06 -6.06 -2.95
CA LEU A 327 26.14 -5.83 -1.97
C LEU A 327 27.51 -6.08 -2.59
N ASP A 328 27.69 -7.19 -3.32
CA ASP A 328 28.94 -7.53 -4.04
C ASP A 328 29.31 -6.50 -5.12
N HIS A 329 28.31 -5.69 -5.57
CA HIS A 329 28.51 -4.61 -6.53
C HIS A 329 28.48 -3.21 -5.89
N GLY A 330 28.76 -3.12 -4.59
CA GLY A 330 28.95 -1.86 -3.88
C GLY A 330 27.67 -1.18 -3.40
N ALA A 331 26.58 -1.93 -3.22
CA ALA A 331 25.41 -1.38 -2.53
C ALA A 331 25.76 -1.12 -1.06
N ASP A 332 25.46 0.09 -0.60
CA ASP A 332 25.68 0.48 0.79
C ASP A 332 24.50 0.01 1.66
N PRO A 333 24.72 -0.91 2.62
CA PRO A 333 23.67 -1.43 3.49
C PRO A 333 23.19 -0.44 4.55
N ASN A 334 23.79 0.74 4.64
CA ASN A 334 23.46 1.77 5.63
C ASN A 334 22.58 2.89 5.07
N ILE A 335 22.31 2.90 3.77
CA ILE A 335 21.33 3.84 3.21
C ILE A 335 19.94 3.44 3.66
N ALA A 336 19.30 4.36 4.39
CA ALA A 336 17.93 4.22 4.87
C ALA A 336 16.93 4.95 3.94
N ASN A 337 15.68 4.49 3.95
CA ASN A 337 14.59 5.23 3.35
C ASN A 337 14.21 6.45 4.24
N GLU A 338 13.23 7.26 3.81
CA GLU A 338 12.75 8.43 4.59
C GLU A 338 12.26 8.07 6.00
N GLY A 339 11.82 6.83 6.23
CA GLY A 339 11.42 6.35 7.56
C GLY A 339 12.59 5.89 8.42
N GLY A 340 13.83 5.98 7.94
CA GLY A 340 15.02 5.47 8.64
C GLY A 340 15.20 3.95 8.55
N TRP A 341 14.45 3.27 7.70
CA TRP A 341 14.54 1.82 7.55
C TRP A 341 15.73 1.45 6.67
N THR A 342 16.68 0.74 7.25
CA THR A 342 17.83 0.14 6.54
C THR A 342 17.51 -1.29 6.10
N PRO A 343 18.29 -1.88 5.18
CA PRO A 343 18.17 -3.31 4.88
C PRO A 343 18.30 -4.20 6.12
N LEU A 344 19.18 -3.81 7.07
CA LEU A 344 19.38 -4.54 8.32
C LEU A 344 18.21 -4.37 9.32
N TYR A 345 17.34 -3.34 9.16
CA TYR A 345 16.11 -3.24 9.93
C TYR A 345 14.97 -4.05 9.27
N ILE A 346 14.88 -4.01 7.93
CA ILE A 346 13.85 -4.71 7.16
C ILE A 346 14.01 -6.24 7.22
N ALA A 347 15.23 -6.76 7.16
CA ALA A 347 15.47 -8.21 7.14
C ALA A 347 15.02 -8.91 8.45
N PRO A 348 15.30 -8.40 9.66
CA PRO A 348 14.70 -8.84 10.91
C PRO A 348 13.18 -8.73 10.96
N ASP A 349 12.62 -7.64 10.42
CA ASP A 349 11.18 -7.45 10.34
C ASP A 349 10.54 -8.52 9.43
N ASN A 350 11.13 -8.80 8.28
CA ASN A 350 10.70 -9.88 7.38
C ASN A 350 10.82 -11.28 8.00
N ARG A 351 11.82 -11.53 8.84
CA ARG A 351 12.03 -12.79 9.55
C ARG A 351 10.98 -13.00 10.64
N ASN A 352 10.63 -11.93 11.30
CA ASN A 352 9.73 -11.89 12.44
C ASN A 352 8.38 -11.25 12.08
N ILE A 353 7.97 -11.37 10.81
CA ILE A 353 6.71 -10.79 10.36
C ILE A 353 5.55 -11.51 11.00
N GLU A 354 4.63 -10.72 11.43
CA GLU A 354 3.35 -11.17 11.93
C GLU A 354 2.64 -12.02 10.88
N GLY A 355 2.02 -13.11 11.30
CA GLY A 355 1.12 -13.90 10.49
C GLY A 355 -0.07 -13.04 10.11
N GLY A 356 0.06 -12.26 9.06
CA GLY A 356 -0.96 -11.32 8.60
C GLY A 356 -1.72 -11.85 7.40
N ASP A 357 -2.77 -11.13 7.04
CA ASP A 357 -3.76 -11.46 6.02
C ASP A 357 -3.23 -11.49 4.58
N TYR A 358 -1.93 -11.29 4.36
CA TYR A 358 -1.34 -11.29 3.02
C TYR A 358 -0.40 -12.48 2.81
N PRO A 359 -0.52 -13.16 1.67
CA PRO A 359 0.44 -14.19 1.31
C PRO A 359 1.81 -13.53 1.15
N THR A 360 2.70 -13.78 2.09
CA THR A 360 4.07 -13.32 2.02
C THR A 360 4.87 -14.25 1.11
N ARG A 361 5.70 -13.66 0.24
CA ARG A 361 6.60 -14.45 -0.60
C ARG A 361 7.59 -15.23 0.28
N LYS A 362 7.78 -16.50 -0.03
CA LYS A 362 8.89 -17.28 0.54
C LYS A 362 10.22 -16.67 0.07
N PRO A 363 11.16 -16.41 0.98
CA PRO A 363 12.48 -15.90 0.59
C PRO A 363 13.25 -16.93 -0.23
N ASP A 364 14.15 -16.45 -1.10
CA ASP A 364 15.03 -17.28 -1.93
C ASP A 364 16.36 -17.65 -1.25
N MET A 365 16.56 -17.20 -0.01
CA MET A 365 17.66 -17.50 0.90
C MET A 365 17.14 -17.44 2.34
N ASP A 366 17.77 -18.14 3.26
CA ASP A 366 17.45 -18.03 4.69
C ASP A 366 17.65 -16.61 5.22
N HIS A 367 16.78 -16.15 6.09
CA HIS A 367 16.82 -14.79 6.63
C HIS A 367 18.10 -14.51 7.41
N LEU A 368 18.55 -15.44 8.27
CA LEU A 368 19.77 -15.25 9.06
C LEU A 368 21.01 -15.26 8.17
N GLU A 369 21.01 -16.08 7.13
CA GLU A 369 22.08 -16.09 6.13
C GLU A 369 22.18 -14.73 5.43
N TYR A 370 21.06 -14.18 4.98
CA TYR A 370 21.04 -12.86 4.37
C TYR A 370 21.48 -11.75 5.34
N ILE A 371 21.02 -11.79 6.60
CA ILE A 371 21.45 -10.84 7.63
C ILE A 371 22.97 -10.90 7.85
N LYS A 372 23.56 -12.09 7.83
CA LYS A 372 25.03 -12.24 7.90
C LYS A 372 25.73 -11.56 6.72
N HIS A 373 25.20 -11.66 5.51
CA HIS A 373 25.73 -10.94 4.35
C HIS A 373 25.65 -9.42 4.53
N LEU A 374 24.53 -8.90 5.04
CA LEU A 374 24.40 -7.47 5.35
C LEU A 374 25.43 -7.00 6.37
N LEU A 375 25.60 -7.75 7.47
CA LEU A 375 26.57 -7.45 8.52
C LEU A 375 28.02 -7.55 8.02
N ALA A 376 28.34 -8.56 7.22
CA ALA A 376 29.65 -8.71 6.58
C ALA A 376 29.96 -7.57 5.60
N ALA A 377 28.94 -7.01 4.95
CA ALA A 377 29.06 -5.82 4.10
C ALA A 377 29.13 -4.49 4.88
N GLY A 378 29.17 -4.53 6.21
CA GLY A 378 29.33 -3.35 7.07
C GLY A 378 28.00 -2.66 7.45
N ALA A 379 26.89 -3.38 7.45
CA ALA A 379 25.64 -2.83 7.97
C ALA A 379 25.78 -2.49 9.45
N ASN A 380 25.40 -1.28 9.82
CA ASN A 380 25.44 -0.81 11.21
C ASN A 380 24.17 -1.24 11.97
N PRO A 381 24.31 -2.12 12.99
CA PRO A 381 23.16 -2.64 13.74
C PRO A 381 22.50 -1.63 14.69
N ASN A 382 23.09 -0.44 14.84
CA ASN A 382 22.63 0.60 15.76
C ASN A 382 21.87 1.74 15.06
N LEU A 383 21.67 1.65 13.74
CA LEU A 383 20.83 2.62 13.04
C LEU A 383 19.39 2.50 13.49
N ARG A 384 18.78 3.66 13.71
CA ARG A 384 17.44 3.79 14.29
C ARG A 384 16.44 4.21 13.24
N MET A 385 15.27 3.58 13.23
CA MET A 385 14.15 4.05 12.40
C MET A 385 13.56 5.35 12.96
N HIS A 386 12.93 6.16 12.11
CA HIS A 386 12.30 7.43 12.50
C HIS A 386 10.78 7.38 12.46
N SER A 387 10.23 6.60 11.54
CA SER A 387 8.78 6.45 11.41
C SER A 387 8.46 5.10 10.79
N SER A 388 7.31 4.54 11.16
CA SER A 388 6.82 3.31 10.54
C SER A 388 6.62 3.56 9.05
N THR A 389 7.45 2.92 8.21
CA THR A 389 7.15 2.81 6.80
C THR A 389 6.17 1.65 6.64
N GLU A 390 5.12 1.88 5.94
CA GLU A 390 3.92 1.06 5.81
C GLU A 390 4.13 -0.38 5.27
N THR A 391 5.08 -1.08 5.79
CA THR A 391 5.26 -2.51 5.52
C THR A 391 4.31 -3.37 6.33
N ARG A 392 3.64 -2.77 7.31
CA ARG A 392 2.68 -3.44 8.18
C ARG A 392 1.26 -3.08 7.81
N THR A 393 0.42 -4.07 7.88
CA THR A 393 -1.01 -3.98 7.59
C THR A 393 -1.68 -2.90 8.43
N VAL A 394 -2.50 -2.10 7.78
CA VAL A 394 -3.24 -0.95 8.30
C VAL A 394 -4.18 -1.29 9.47
N PHE A 395 -4.38 -2.58 9.77
CA PHE A 395 -5.41 -3.05 10.71
C PHE A 395 -4.95 -3.23 12.14
N THR A 396 -3.64 -3.24 12.43
CA THR A 396 -3.14 -3.41 13.78
C THR A 396 -2.56 -2.10 14.31
N ASN A 397 -3.33 -1.38 15.10
CA ASN A 397 -2.80 -0.35 15.98
C ASN A 397 -1.99 -1.05 17.08
N GLN A 398 -0.73 -1.30 16.80
CA GLN A 398 0.18 -1.70 17.85
C GLN A 398 0.26 -0.57 18.89
N TRP A 399 0.21 -0.94 20.13
CA TRP A 399 0.35 0.01 21.24
C TRP A 399 1.83 0.30 21.59
N LEU A 400 2.73 -0.07 20.69
CA LEU A 400 4.15 0.28 20.72
C LEU A 400 4.40 1.44 19.75
N ASN A 401 4.99 2.52 20.25
CA ASN A 401 5.64 3.49 19.39
C ASN A 401 7.05 3.02 19.07
N GLU A 402 7.30 2.69 17.81
CA GLU A 402 8.56 2.11 17.32
C GLU A 402 9.61 3.18 16.95
N GLU A 403 9.27 4.49 16.99
CA GLU A 403 10.22 5.55 16.65
C GLU A 403 11.48 5.41 17.48
N GLY A 404 12.62 5.37 16.80
CA GLY A 404 13.91 5.12 17.41
C GLY A 404 14.29 3.65 17.61
N ALA A 405 13.48 2.69 17.16
CA ALA A 405 13.81 1.26 17.28
C ALA A 405 15.04 0.89 16.44
N THR A 406 15.81 -0.05 16.97
CA THR A 406 16.95 -0.68 16.31
C THR A 406 16.60 -2.09 15.82
N PRO A 407 17.39 -2.70 14.91
CA PRO A 407 17.25 -4.11 14.55
C PRO A 407 17.26 -5.05 15.77
N TYR A 408 18.05 -4.73 16.79
CA TYR A 408 18.13 -5.51 18.04
C TYR A 408 16.82 -5.47 18.83
N LEU A 409 16.22 -4.29 18.98
CA LEU A 409 14.93 -4.13 19.65
C LEU A 409 13.83 -4.88 18.89
N ARG A 410 13.85 -4.82 17.54
CA ARG A 410 12.89 -5.54 16.71
C ARG A 410 13.01 -7.07 16.87
N ALA A 411 14.24 -7.59 16.99
CA ALA A 411 14.48 -9.00 17.27
C ALA A 411 13.96 -9.41 18.66
N ALA A 412 14.19 -8.56 19.68
CA ALA A 412 13.72 -8.78 21.04
C ALA A 412 12.19 -8.86 21.14
N GLN A 413 11.46 -8.06 20.35
CA GLN A 413 9.99 -8.05 20.33
C GLN A 413 9.38 -9.42 19.96
N SER A 414 10.06 -10.20 19.13
CA SER A 414 9.63 -11.54 18.71
C SER A 414 10.29 -12.68 19.50
N GLY A 415 11.13 -12.37 20.47
CA GLY A 415 11.88 -13.37 21.22
C GLY A 415 12.95 -14.07 20.38
N ASP A 416 13.47 -13.43 19.31
CA ASP A 416 14.46 -14.02 18.42
C ASP A 416 15.88 -13.94 19.02
N LEU A 417 16.14 -14.76 20.01
CA LEU A 417 17.42 -14.78 20.74
C LEU A 417 18.62 -15.13 19.82
N VAL A 418 18.37 -15.93 18.78
CA VAL A 418 19.43 -16.29 17.81
C VAL A 418 19.88 -15.05 17.04
N LEU A 419 18.93 -14.27 16.54
CA LEU A 419 19.22 -13.03 15.83
C LEU A 419 19.81 -11.97 16.77
N MET A 420 19.31 -11.84 18.00
CA MET A 420 19.85 -10.90 18.99
C MET A 420 21.33 -11.18 19.26
N LYS A 421 21.72 -12.44 19.47
CA LYS A 421 23.13 -12.84 19.66
C LYS A 421 23.99 -12.56 18.43
N LEU A 422 23.45 -12.78 17.24
CA LEU A 422 24.13 -12.46 15.98
C LEU A 422 24.40 -10.95 15.88
N LEU A 423 23.41 -10.11 16.17
CA LEU A 423 23.56 -8.66 16.14
C LEU A 423 24.57 -8.16 17.18
N LEU A 424 24.54 -8.70 18.41
CA LEU A 424 25.52 -8.37 19.44
C LEU A 424 26.95 -8.72 19.04
N ALA A 425 27.15 -9.89 18.40
CA ALA A 425 28.45 -10.30 17.89
C ALA A 425 29.01 -9.34 16.82
N HIS A 426 28.14 -8.52 16.22
CA HIS A 426 28.50 -7.50 15.22
C HIS A 426 28.34 -6.07 15.74
N GLY A 427 28.35 -5.87 17.06
CA GLY A 427 28.41 -4.55 17.68
C GLY A 427 27.05 -3.85 17.89
N ALA A 428 25.96 -4.60 17.92
CA ALA A 428 24.69 -4.02 18.37
C ALA A 428 24.79 -3.60 19.84
N ASP A 429 24.28 -2.42 20.15
CA ASP A 429 24.15 -1.93 21.51
C ASP A 429 22.78 -2.34 22.09
N PRO A 430 22.75 -3.26 23.08
CA PRO A 430 21.49 -3.74 23.66
C PRO A 430 20.78 -2.70 24.53
N THR A 431 21.42 -1.57 24.81
CA THR A 431 20.90 -0.54 25.71
C THR A 431 20.10 0.54 24.99
N ILE A 432 20.13 0.61 23.66
CA ILE A 432 19.43 1.62 22.89
C ILE A 432 17.91 1.38 22.96
N PRO A 433 17.15 2.27 23.61
CA PRO A 433 15.69 2.20 23.64
C PRO A 433 15.09 2.94 22.43
N THR A 434 13.77 2.85 22.24
CA THR A 434 13.02 3.75 21.37
C THR A 434 13.13 5.21 21.82
N ASP A 435 12.65 6.16 21.01
CA ASP A 435 12.60 7.59 21.37
C ASP A 435 11.71 7.83 22.61
N HIS A 436 10.76 6.95 22.85
CA HIS A 436 9.90 6.96 24.01
C HIS A 436 10.39 6.06 25.17
N LYS A 437 11.67 5.69 25.16
CA LYS A 437 12.31 4.90 26.20
C LYS A 437 11.77 3.48 26.36
N VAL A 438 11.08 2.93 25.35
CA VAL A 438 10.74 1.50 25.36
C VAL A 438 12.01 0.69 25.15
N THR A 439 12.33 -0.20 26.09
CA THR A 439 13.56 -1.00 26.08
C THR A 439 13.36 -2.36 25.41
N PRO A 440 14.45 -3.05 24.99
CA PRO A 440 14.37 -4.42 24.50
C PRO A 440 13.72 -5.39 25.51
N LEU A 441 13.93 -5.17 26.83
CA LEU A 441 13.29 -5.97 27.87
C LEU A 441 11.77 -5.78 27.90
N MET A 442 11.28 -4.55 27.73
CA MET A 442 9.85 -4.27 27.69
C MET A 442 9.16 -4.97 26.53
N VAL A 443 9.72 -4.87 25.32
CA VAL A 443 9.10 -5.50 24.13
C VAL A 443 9.17 -7.01 24.19
N ALA A 444 10.26 -7.59 24.68
CA ALA A 444 10.39 -9.03 24.90
C ALA A 444 9.38 -9.55 25.94
N SER A 445 9.06 -8.73 26.94
CA SER A 445 8.10 -9.07 28.00
C SER A 445 6.64 -8.88 27.57
N GLY A 446 6.36 -8.19 26.46
CA GLY A 446 5.00 -8.07 25.93
C GLY A 446 4.52 -6.65 25.65
N ILE A 447 5.33 -5.60 25.86
CA ILE A 447 4.95 -4.25 25.40
C ILE A 447 4.89 -4.24 23.88
N GLY A 448 3.74 -3.86 23.33
CA GLY A 448 3.47 -3.88 21.88
C GLY A 448 2.94 -5.21 21.34
N TRP A 449 2.83 -6.23 22.19
CA TRP A 449 2.27 -7.51 21.79
C TRP A 449 0.76 -7.42 21.54
N VAL A 450 0.30 -8.08 20.47
CA VAL A 450 -1.11 -8.19 20.10
C VAL A 450 -1.40 -9.65 19.80
N GLU A 451 -2.41 -10.22 20.49
CA GLU A 451 -2.79 -11.61 20.34
C GLU A 451 -3.18 -11.93 18.87
N GLY A 452 -2.63 -13.02 18.35
CA GLY A 452 -2.89 -13.46 16.97
C GLY A 452 -2.24 -12.62 15.87
N VAL A 453 -1.49 -11.58 16.24
CA VAL A 453 -0.83 -10.64 15.31
C VAL A 453 0.68 -10.63 15.49
N THR A 454 1.17 -10.40 16.70
CA THR A 454 2.61 -10.34 16.96
C THR A 454 3.22 -11.73 16.88
N TYR A 455 4.15 -11.92 15.95
CA TYR A 455 4.86 -13.18 15.80
C TYR A 455 5.82 -13.41 16.96
N GLU A 456 5.78 -14.59 17.53
CA GLU A 456 6.71 -15.08 18.53
C GLU A 456 7.19 -16.47 18.12
N TRP A 457 8.49 -16.72 18.30
CA TRP A 457 9.08 -18.00 17.96
C TRP A 457 8.51 -19.14 18.81
N SER A 458 8.57 -18.97 20.12
CA SER A 458 7.93 -19.87 21.08
C SER A 458 7.87 -19.23 22.47
N PRO A 459 6.99 -19.69 23.36
CA PRO A 459 6.99 -19.25 24.75
C PRO A 459 8.32 -19.46 25.45
N GLN A 460 9.03 -20.57 25.17
CA GLN A 460 10.33 -20.86 25.76
C GLN A 460 11.40 -19.89 25.27
N GLU A 461 11.47 -19.63 23.95
CA GLU A 461 12.45 -18.69 23.40
C GLU A 461 12.22 -17.26 23.88
N THR A 462 10.97 -16.85 24.04
CA THR A 462 10.62 -15.56 24.66
C THR A 462 11.09 -15.49 26.12
N TYR A 463 10.87 -16.53 26.92
CA TYR A 463 11.36 -16.61 28.29
C TYR A 463 12.90 -16.52 28.35
N GLU A 464 13.60 -17.30 27.52
CA GLU A 464 15.07 -17.25 27.44
C GLU A 464 15.58 -15.87 26.97
N THR A 465 14.84 -15.21 26.12
CA THR A 465 15.16 -13.84 25.67
C THR A 465 15.04 -12.84 26.83
N VAL A 466 13.95 -12.88 27.59
CA VAL A 466 13.76 -12.02 28.77
C VAL A 466 14.88 -12.31 29.79
N LYS A 467 15.14 -13.59 30.08
CA LYS A 467 16.21 -13.99 30.99
C LYS A 467 17.58 -13.48 30.52
N PHE A 468 17.88 -13.64 29.23
CA PHE A 468 19.13 -13.16 28.63
C PHE A 468 19.31 -11.65 28.79
N LEU A 469 18.26 -10.85 28.54
CA LEU A 469 18.30 -9.40 28.72
C LEU A 469 18.54 -8.98 30.16
N LEU A 470 17.90 -9.66 31.11
CA LEU A 470 18.11 -9.44 32.56
C LEU A 470 19.52 -9.82 32.97
N ASP A 471 20.07 -10.92 32.45
CA ASP A 471 21.44 -11.36 32.70
C ASP A 471 22.49 -10.39 32.10
N GLN A 472 22.11 -9.62 31.05
CA GLN A 472 22.91 -8.51 30.51
C GLN A 472 22.76 -7.20 31.31
N GLY A 473 21.99 -7.17 32.37
CA GLY A 473 21.80 -6.00 33.25
C GLY A 473 20.75 -5.02 32.78
N ALA A 474 19.78 -5.45 31.97
CA ALA A 474 18.65 -4.59 31.62
C ALA A 474 17.88 -4.13 32.88
N ASP A 475 17.53 -2.84 32.94
CA ASP A 475 16.76 -2.28 34.05
C ASP A 475 15.34 -2.86 34.02
N VAL A 476 15.03 -3.67 35.06
CA VAL A 476 13.73 -4.35 35.19
C VAL A 476 12.58 -3.40 35.48
N ASN A 477 12.88 -2.20 36.04
CA ASN A 477 11.92 -1.19 36.42
C ASN A 477 11.86 0.02 35.50
N ALA A 478 12.54 -0.05 34.36
CA ALA A 478 12.46 1.00 33.35
C ALA A 478 10.99 1.25 32.94
N GLN A 479 10.64 2.54 32.76
CA GLN A 479 9.32 2.96 32.33
C GLN A 479 9.43 3.72 31.00
N ASP A 480 8.51 3.45 30.07
CA ASP A 480 8.40 4.27 28.87
C ASP A 480 7.86 5.68 29.20
N THR A 481 8.14 6.65 28.31
CA THR A 481 7.74 8.04 28.53
C THR A 481 6.36 8.40 28.01
N LEU A 482 5.71 7.50 27.26
CA LEU A 482 4.38 7.74 26.72
C LEU A 482 3.28 7.39 27.72
N ASP A 483 3.39 6.21 28.28
CA ASP A 483 2.35 5.66 29.12
C ASP A 483 2.90 5.23 30.51
N GLY A 484 4.22 5.28 30.73
CA GLY A 484 4.86 4.88 31.99
C GLY A 484 4.84 3.37 32.23
N ARG A 485 4.72 2.56 31.18
CA ARG A 485 4.62 1.10 31.27
C ARG A 485 5.96 0.45 31.57
N THR A 486 5.92 -0.69 32.24
CA THR A 486 7.09 -1.51 32.59
C THR A 486 7.06 -2.86 31.87
N ALA A 487 8.18 -3.58 31.91
CA ALA A 487 8.26 -4.96 31.42
C ALA A 487 7.25 -5.88 32.15
N LEU A 488 7.06 -5.67 33.45
CA LEU A 488 6.10 -6.45 34.27
C LEU A 488 4.65 -6.24 33.81
N MET A 489 4.27 -5.02 33.43
CA MET A 489 2.95 -4.72 32.88
C MET A 489 2.73 -5.41 31.53
N GLY A 490 3.76 -5.47 30.67
CA GLY A 490 3.72 -6.21 29.43
C GLY A 490 3.51 -7.72 29.63
N ALA A 491 4.26 -8.32 30.57
CA ALA A 491 4.14 -9.74 30.89
C ALA A 491 2.77 -10.09 31.51
N ALA A 492 2.24 -9.19 32.32
CA ALA A 492 0.93 -9.33 32.95
C ALA A 492 -0.21 -9.23 31.92
N HIS A 493 -0.13 -8.28 30.98
CA HIS A 493 -1.08 -8.13 29.89
C HIS A 493 -1.12 -9.36 28.96
N LYS A 494 0.03 -10.00 28.78
CA LYS A 494 0.20 -11.18 27.93
C LYS A 494 -0.16 -12.50 28.65
N GLY A 495 -0.36 -12.47 29.97
CA GLY A 495 -0.67 -13.66 30.78
C GLY A 495 0.52 -14.62 30.95
N ARG A 496 1.77 -14.13 30.91
CA ARG A 496 3.00 -14.95 30.98
C ARG A 496 3.48 -15.10 32.42
N ASN A 497 2.94 -16.09 33.14
CA ASN A 497 3.27 -16.36 34.54
C ASN A 497 4.76 -16.62 34.78
N ASP A 498 5.40 -17.32 33.89
CA ASP A 498 6.84 -17.62 33.91
C ASP A 498 7.70 -16.34 33.83
N ILE A 499 7.34 -15.42 32.93
CA ILE A 499 8.03 -14.12 32.80
C ILE A 499 7.72 -13.21 33.98
N VAL A 500 6.45 -13.17 34.44
CA VAL A 500 6.07 -12.40 35.64
C VAL A 500 6.90 -12.85 36.84
N GLN A 501 6.99 -14.17 37.11
CA GLN A 501 7.79 -14.69 38.22
C GLN A 501 9.27 -14.31 38.05
N LEU A 502 9.83 -14.50 36.87
CA LEU A 502 11.23 -14.16 36.56
C LEU A 502 11.52 -12.67 36.82
N LEU A 503 10.67 -11.76 36.35
CA LEU A 503 10.85 -10.32 36.53
C LEU A 503 10.81 -9.93 38.02
N VAL A 504 9.87 -10.50 38.79
CA VAL A 504 9.76 -10.25 40.24
C VAL A 504 10.96 -10.82 41.00
N ASP A 505 11.44 -11.99 40.62
CA ASP A 505 12.67 -12.59 41.20
C ASP A 505 13.92 -11.73 40.93
N ARG A 506 13.90 -10.95 39.84
CA ARG A 506 14.95 -10.01 39.45
C ARG A 506 14.72 -8.58 39.93
N GLY A 507 13.73 -8.37 40.80
CA GLY A 507 13.50 -7.09 41.48
C GLY A 507 12.50 -6.16 40.80
N ALA A 508 11.60 -6.69 39.95
CA ALA A 508 10.52 -5.87 39.42
C ALA A 508 9.63 -5.35 40.57
N ASP A 509 9.37 -4.05 40.55
CA ASP A 509 8.53 -3.39 41.54
C ASP A 509 7.04 -3.56 41.18
N LEU A 510 6.34 -4.31 42.03
CA LEU A 510 4.91 -4.58 41.89
C LEU A 510 4.02 -3.36 42.16
N ALA A 511 4.57 -2.32 42.79
CA ALA A 511 3.85 -1.10 43.16
C ALA A 511 3.92 -0.01 42.06
N LEU A 512 4.75 -0.17 41.02
CA LEU A 512 4.84 0.82 39.98
C LEU A 512 3.53 0.95 39.21
N HIS A 513 3.15 2.20 38.96
CA HIS A 513 1.99 2.57 38.15
C HIS A 513 2.43 3.12 36.81
N ASP A 514 1.62 2.88 35.79
CA ASP A 514 1.67 3.65 34.57
C ASP A 514 1.17 5.09 34.82
N ILE A 515 1.31 5.96 33.81
CA ILE A 515 0.84 7.36 33.93
C ILE A 515 -0.59 7.56 33.40
N GLY A 516 -1.32 6.48 33.23
CA GLY A 516 -2.66 6.43 32.67
C GLY A 516 -2.66 6.50 31.13
N SER A 517 -3.28 5.52 30.50
CA SER A 517 -3.40 5.50 29.04
C SER A 517 -4.29 6.65 28.57
N ARG A 518 -3.73 7.53 27.73
CA ARG A 518 -4.49 8.61 27.08
C ARG A 518 -5.38 8.09 25.94
N ASP A 519 -5.19 6.82 25.54
CA ASP A 519 -5.97 6.13 24.54
C ASP A 519 -7.12 5.32 25.13
N SER A 520 -7.23 5.25 26.46
CA SER A 520 -8.38 4.61 27.11
C SER A 520 -9.64 5.39 26.72
N ILE A 521 -10.50 4.70 26.00
CA ILE A 521 -11.79 5.23 25.61
C ILE A 521 -12.60 5.50 26.87
N HIS A 522 -12.81 6.76 27.14
CA HIS A 522 -13.90 7.35 27.91
C HIS A 522 -13.73 7.58 29.43
N ALA A 523 -14.03 6.73 30.29
CA ALA A 523 -14.43 7.05 31.65
C ALA A 523 -13.26 7.15 32.67
N LEU A 524 -12.06 6.74 32.28
CA LEU A 524 -10.93 6.54 33.18
C LEU A 524 -9.74 7.46 32.86
N ALA A 525 -9.98 8.59 32.21
CA ALA A 525 -8.95 9.59 31.97
C ALA A 525 -8.34 10.05 33.30
N GLY A 526 -7.07 9.69 33.52
CA GLY A 526 -6.32 9.99 34.73
C GLY A 526 -6.20 8.82 35.71
N ALA A 527 -6.82 7.67 35.48
CA ALA A 527 -6.52 6.47 36.23
C ALA A 527 -5.14 5.92 35.85
N THR A 528 -4.38 5.49 36.84
CA THR A 528 -3.07 4.85 36.67
C THR A 528 -3.16 3.39 37.10
N TRP A 529 -2.41 2.52 36.42
CA TRP A 529 -2.57 1.09 36.53
C TRP A 529 -1.27 0.40 36.92
N GLN A 530 -1.38 -0.61 37.81
CA GLN A 530 -0.31 -1.53 38.13
C GLN A 530 -0.33 -2.76 37.22
N ALA A 531 0.71 -3.58 37.31
CA ALA A 531 0.78 -4.84 36.53
C ALA A 531 -0.43 -5.76 36.78
N ILE A 532 -0.95 -5.78 38.02
CA ILE A 532 -2.12 -6.59 38.35
C ILE A 532 -3.40 -6.13 37.64
N ASP A 533 -3.53 -4.86 37.34
CA ASP A 533 -4.68 -4.32 36.61
C ASP A 533 -4.70 -4.77 35.14
N TYR A 534 -3.52 -4.91 34.54
CA TYR A 534 -3.36 -5.52 33.21
C TYR A 534 -3.77 -7.00 33.23
N ALA A 535 -3.37 -7.77 34.27
CA ALA A 535 -3.75 -9.17 34.41
C ALA A 535 -5.24 -9.35 34.75
N ASP A 536 -5.85 -8.45 35.52
CA ASP A 536 -7.29 -8.44 35.80
C ASP A 536 -8.15 -8.07 34.56
N GLY A 537 -7.53 -7.64 33.47
CA GLY A 537 -8.23 -7.26 32.23
C GLY A 537 -8.91 -5.90 32.34
N LEU A 538 -8.35 -4.96 33.09
CA LEU A 538 -8.91 -3.62 33.30
C LEU A 538 -8.31 -2.60 32.33
N VAL A 539 -7.15 -2.91 31.76
CA VAL A 539 -6.42 -2.00 30.88
C VAL A 539 -6.60 -2.41 29.43
N ARG A 540 -7.21 -1.54 28.64
CA ARG A 540 -7.30 -1.72 27.20
C ARG A 540 -6.07 -1.10 26.54
N VAL A 541 -5.40 -1.87 25.68
CA VAL A 541 -4.23 -1.42 24.93
C VAL A 541 -4.50 -1.51 23.42
N GLY A 542 -4.30 -0.39 22.72
CA GLY A 542 -4.53 -0.33 21.28
C GLY A 542 -5.96 -0.72 20.88
N VAL A 543 -6.09 -1.62 19.91
CA VAL A 543 -7.38 -2.15 19.43
C VAL A 543 -7.85 -3.38 20.19
N GLN A 544 -6.99 -3.97 21.02
CA GLN A 544 -7.36 -5.16 21.80
C GLN A 544 -8.35 -4.85 22.90
N SER A 545 -9.29 -5.77 23.08
CA SER A 545 -10.09 -5.81 24.29
C SER A 545 -9.19 -6.09 25.49
N ALA A 546 -9.52 -5.54 26.64
CA ALA A 546 -8.88 -5.95 27.88
C ALA A 546 -9.15 -7.45 28.11
N ILE A 547 -8.08 -8.25 28.18
CA ILE A 547 -8.16 -9.70 28.37
C ILE A 547 -7.76 -10.00 29.81
N ALA A 548 -8.65 -10.67 30.55
CA ALA A 548 -8.34 -11.10 31.91
C ALA A 548 -7.54 -12.42 31.89
N HIS A 549 -6.48 -12.47 32.69
CA HIS A 549 -5.64 -13.64 32.89
C HIS A 549 -5.72 -14.06 34.37
N PRO A 550 -6.73 -14.87 34.78
CA PRO A 550 -6.99 -15.17 36.22
C PRO A 550 -5.81 -15.81 36.95
N GLU A 551 -5.06 -16.67 36.25
CA GLU A 551 -3.87 -17.31 36.86
C GLU A 551 -2.75 -16.31 37.13
N THR A 552 -2.53 -15.36 36.19
CA THR A 552 -1.55 -14.28 36.33
C THR A 552 -1.97 -13.31 37.44
N SER A 553 -3.26 -13.01 37.53
CA SER A 553 -3.83 -12.19 38.59
C SER A 553 -3.62 -12.83 39.95
N ALA A 554 -3.87 -14.14 40.09
CA ALA A 554 -3.64 -14.89 41.33
C ALA A 554 -2.15 -14.92 41.71
N LEU A 555 -1.27 -15.13 40.71
CA LEU A 555 0.19 -15.07 40.90
C LEU A 555 0.62 -13.70 41.44
N LEU A 556 0.21 -12.62 40.80
CA LEU A 556 0.58 -11.26 41.19
C LEU A 556 0.07 -10.91 42.60
N ARG A 557 -1.18 -11.29 42.94
CA ARG A 557 -1.71 -11.10 44.32
C ARG A 557 -0.88 -11.85 45.36
N ARG A 558 -0.44 -13.06 45.06
CA ARG A 558 0.45 -13.82 45.94
C ARG A 558 1.80 -13.12 46.10
N LEU A 559 2.44 -12.73 45.01
CA LEU A 559 3.73 -12.05 45.03
C LEU A 559 3.67 -10.70 45.75
N MET A 560 2.58 -9.94 45.60
CA MET A 560 2.35 -8.70 46.36
C MET A 560 2.33 -8.96 47.85
N LYS A 561 1.56 -9.97 48.30
CA LYS A 561 1.51 -10.37 49.72
C LYS A 561 2.88 -10.79 50.26
N GLU A 562 3.62 -11.59 49.51
CA GLU A 562 4.98 -12.03 49.88
C GLU A 562 5.95 -10.84 50.03
N LYS A 563 5.73 -9.75 49.31
CA LYS A 563 6.49 -8.49 49.40
C LYS A 563 5.90 -7.50 50.41
N GLY A 564 4.87 -7.87 51.14
CA GLY A 564 4.23 -7.00 52.17
C GLY A 564 3.35 -5.90 51.55
N LEU A 565 2.93 -6.03 50.31
CA LEU A 565 2.00 -5.13 49.65
C LEU A 565 0.56 -5.64 49.82
N GLU A 566 -0.40 -4.72 49.97
CA GLU A 566 -1.83 -5.06 49.98
C GLU A 566 -2.33 -5.19 48.52
N PRO A 567 -2.68 -6.39 48.05
CA PRO A 567 -3.19 -6.55 46.71
C PRO A 567 -4.64 -6.05 46.61
N PRO A 568 -5.05 -5.52 45.44
CA PRO A 568 -6.44 -5.13 45.24
C PRO A 568 -7.36 -6.37 45.29
N PRO A 569 -8.67 -6.19 45.59
CA PRO A 569 -9.62 -7.29 45.71
C PRO A 569 -9.76 -8.09 44.40
N GLU A 570 -10.19 -9.35 44.52
CA GLU A 570 -10.52 -10.21 43.38
C GLU A 570 -11.84 -9.80 42.73
N GLY A 571 -12.02 -10.22 41.46
CA GLY A 571 -13.28 -10.02 40.73
C GLY A 571 -13.55 -8.58 40.31
N ARG A 572 -12.53 -7.73 40.29
CA ARG A 572 -12.68 -6.37 39.75
C ARG A 572 -13.02 -6.42 38.24
N THR A 573 -13.93 -5.54 37.85
CA THR A 573 -14.30 -5.33 36.45
C THR A 573 -14.25 -3.84 36.12
N LEU A 574 -14.20 -3.47 34.86
CA LEU A 574 -14.27 -2.06 34.45
C LEU A 574 -15.48 -1.35 35.07
N ALA A 575 -16.63 -2.02 35.19
CA ALA A 575 -17.82 -1.49 35.84
C ALA A 575 -17.65 -1.28 37.34
N SER A 576 -16.83 -2.08 38.02
CA SER A 576 -16.58 -1.96 39.47
C SER A 576 -15.56 -0.88 39.86
N ILE A 577 -14.85 -0.33 38.85
CA ILE A 577 -13.80 0.69 39.06
C ILE A 577 -14.23 2.04 38.48
N CYS A 578 -15.48 2.19 38.10
CA CYS A 578 -15.99 3.46 37.62
C CYS A 578 -15.73 4.59 38.64
N VAL A 579 -14.92 5.56 38.22
CA VAL A 579 -14.47 6.68 39.04
C VAL A 579 -15.55 7.77 39.15
N THR A 580 -16.51 7.76 38.22
CA THR A 580 -17.69 8.65 38.26
C THR A 580 -18.96 7.86 37.99
N PRO A 581 -19.91 7.79 38.94
CA PRO A 581 -21.17 7.04 38.79
C PRO A 581 -22.01 7.44 37.57
N GLU A 582 -21.80 8.65 37.06
CA GLU A 582 -22.51 9.19 35.89
C GLU A 582 -22.06 8.61 34.55
N LEU A 583 -20.81 8.12 34.47
CA LEU A 583 -20.21 7.53 33.28
C LEU A 583 -20.40 6.00 33.19
N CYS A 584 -20.93 5.39 34.24
CA CYS A 584 -21.17 3.96 34.37
C CYS A 584 -22.62 3.56 34.16
N LYS A 585 -23.49 4.53 33.91
CA LYS A 585 -24.88 4.36 33.50
C LYS A 585 -24.99 4.54 31.99
#